data_ffcb5a370ba5901c0f2834df7d27fe3e
#
_entry.id   ffcb5a370ba5901c0f2834df7d27fe3e
#
_cell.length_a   1.000
_cell.length_b   1.000
_cell.length_c   1.000
_cell.angle_alpha   90.00
_cell.angle_beta   90.00
_cell.angle_gamma   90.00
#
_symmetry.space_group_name_H-M   'P 1'
#
loop_
_entity.id
_entity.type
_entity.pdbx_description
1 polymer ?
#
loop_
_entity_poly.entity_id
_entity_poly.type
_entity_poly.pdbx_seq_one_letter_code
_entity_poly.pdbx_strand_id
1 'polypeptide(L)'
;MGIFYLGETMIIVYGIKNCDTVKKALKWLADHQIEHKLHDYHVDGLDKASLQQAEAQFGWENLVNKRSTTWRNLDEQIKKTLSKSTALSVLADNPTLIKRPIILQEGKALIGFSEKEYQAAFN
;
A
#
# COMPACT_ATOMS: atom_id res chain seq x y z
N MET A 1 -6.43 26.66 -15.31
CA MET A 1 -7.19 26.40 -14.39
C MET A 1 -7.42 24.97 -14.09
N GLY A 2 -8.20 24.19 -14.80
CA GLY A 2 -8.34 22.79 -14.53
C GLY A 2 -7.01 22.07 -14.46
N ILE A 3 -6.04 22.56 -15.16
CA ILE A 3 -4.73 21.97 -15.22
C ILE A 3 -4.04 21.85 -13.86
N PHE A 4 -4.34 22.76 -12.95
CA PHE A 4 -3.74 22.73 -11.62
C PHE A 4 -4.27 21.58 -10.78
N TYR A 5 -5.43 21.03 -11.13
CA TYR A 5 -6.05 19.98 -10.36
C TYR A 5 -5.62 18.59 -10.80
N LEU A 6 -5.08 18.49 -12.01
CA LEU A 6 -4.69 17.19 -12.54
C LEU A 6 -3.63 16.51 -11.68
N GLY A 7 -2.61 17.26 -11.26
CA GLY A 7 -1.59 16.72 -10.40
C GLY A 7 -2.10 16.34 -9.01
N GLU A 8 -3.07 17.09 -8.52
CA GLU A 8 -3.64 16.86 -7.20
C GLU A 8 -4.53 15.64 -7.16
N THR A 9 -5.09 15.26 -8.31
CA THR A 9 -6.00 14.13 -8.37
C THR A 9 -5.31 12.83 -8.72
N MET A 10 -4.01 12.88 -9.04
CA MET A 10 -3.28 11.67 -9.37
C MET A 10 -3.13 10.77 -8.15
N ILE A 11 -3.55 9.52 -8.33
CA ILE A 11 -3.50 8.52 -7.27
C ILE A 11 -2.14 7.83 -7.28
N ILE A 12 -1.50 7.74 -6.12
CA ILE A 12 -0.27 6.97 -5.99
C ILE A 12 -0.61 5.62 -5.38
N VAL A 13 -0.26 4.58 -6.10
CA VAL A 13 -0.48 3.20 -5.67
C VAL A 13 0.86 2.64 -5.20
N TYR A 14 0.95 2.33 -3.92
CA TYR A 14 2.19 1.77 -3.36
C TYR A 14 2.14 0.26 -3.39
N GLY A 15 3.14 -0.36 -3.97
CA GLY A 15 3.15 -1.80 -4.05
C GLY A 15 4.36 -2.35 -4.78
N ILE A 16 4.17 -3.48 -5.42
CA ILE A 16 5.19 -4.17 -6.19
C ILE A 16 4.58 -4.56 -7.53
N LYS A 17 5.34 -4.37 -8.60
CA LYS A 17 4.87 -4.64 -9.95
C LYS A 17 4.39 -6.09 -10.13
N ASN A 18 5.11 -7.05 -9.57
CA ASN A 18 4.81 -8.48 -9.73
C ASN A 18 3.89 -9.00 -8.61
N CYS A 19 2.72 -8.40 -8.48
CA CYS A 19 1.73 -8.80 -7.49
C CYS A 19 0.36 -8.79 -8.14
N ASP A 20 -0.35 -9.92 -8.11
CA ASP A 20 -1.65 -10.05 -8.76
C ASP A 20 -2.66 -9.04 -8.22
N THR A 21 -2.67 -8.82 -6.91
CA THR A 21 -3.59 -7.87 -6.30
C THR A 21 -3.29 -6.45 -6.77
N VAL A 22 -2.01 -6.09 -6.87
CA VAL A 22 -1.61 -4.79 -7.40
C VAL A 22 -2.06 -4.64 -8.85
N LYS A 23 -1.86 -5.68 -9.66
CA LYS A 23 -2.28 -5.66 -11.07
C LYS A 23 -3.78 -5.45 -11.21
N LYS A 24 -4.57 -6.10 -10.36
CA LYS A 24 -6.03 -5.94 -10.36
C LYS A 24 -6.41 -4.50 -10.02
N ALA A 25 -5.75 -3.91 -9.02
CA ALA A 25 -6.03 -2.54 -8.63
C ALA A 25 -5.70 -1.56 -9.75
N LEU A 26 -4.54 -1.73 -10.37
CA LEU A 26 -4.13 -0.86 -11.49
C LEU A 26 -5.08 -0.97 -12.65
N LYS A 27 -5.53 -2.19 -12.97
CA LYS A 27 -6.49 -2.40 -14.06
C LYS A 27 -7.81 -1.73 -13.75
N TRP A 28 -8.29 -1.86 -12.53
CA TRP A 28 -9.56 -1.24 -12.13
C TRP A 28 -9.49 0.28 -12.28
N LEU A 29 -8.39 0.88 -11.82
CA LEU A 29 -8.19 2.33 -11.92
C LEU A 29 -8.14 2.78 -13.39
N ALA A 30 -7.44 2.03 -14.23
CA ALA A 30 -7.36 2.33 -15.66
C ALA A 30 -8.73 2.20 -16.33
N ASP A 31 -9.48 1.15 -16.02
CA ASP A 31 -10.79 0.90 -16.61
C ASP A 31 -11.80 1.98 -16.21
N HIS A 32 -11.60 2.62 -15.06
CA HIS A 32 -12.48 3.69 -14.58
C HIS A 32 -11.92 5.07 -14.89
N GLN A 33 -10.85 5.12 -15.71
CA GLN A 33 -10.25 6.37 -16.19
C GLN A 33 -9.77 7.27 -15.04
N ILE A 34 -9.27 6.62 -13.98
CA ILE A 34 -8.70 7.32 -12.83
C ILE A 34 -7.20 7.41 -13.03
N GLU A 35 -6.68 8.62 -13.07
CA GLU A 35 -5.26 8.85 -13.26
C GLU A 35 -4.49 8.34 -12.05
N HIS A 36 -3.46 7.53 -12.29
CA HIS A 36 -2.71 6.89 -11.21
C HIS A 36 -1.28 6.61 -11.63
N LYS A 37 -0.45 6.37 -10.62
CA LYS A 37 0.95 6.01 -10.81
C LYS A 37 1.32 4.95 -9.79
N LEU A 38 2.05 3.93 -10.23
CA LEU A 38 2.57 2.91 -9.32
C LEU A 38 3.89 3.37 -8.72
N HIS A 39 3.96 3.36 -7.39
CA HIS A 39 5.22 3.51 -6.67
C HIS A 39 5.66 2.10 -6.27
N ASP A 40 6.64 1.56 -6.99
CA ASP A 40 7.11 0.19 -6.79
C ASP A 40 8.24 0.18 -5.77
N TYR A 41 8.06 -0.52 -4.66
CA TYR A 41 9.05 -0.57 -3.59
C TYR A 41 10.42 -1.08 -4.05
N HIS A 42 10.45 -1.96 -5.04
CA HIS A 42 11.71 -2.53 -5.54
C HIS A 42 12.44 -1.60 -6.51
N VAL A 43 11.69 -0.75 -7.20
CA VAL A 43 12.26 0.15 -8.21
C VAL A 43 12.49 1.54 -7.63
N ASP A 44 11.49 2.06 -6.93
CA ASP A 44 11.47 3.43 -6.44
C ASP A 44 11.89 3.55 -4.98
N GLY A 45 12.08 2.43 -4.30
CA GLY A 45 12.43 2.39 -2.90
C GLY A 45 11.22 2.50 -1.99
N LEU A 46 11.43 2.22 -0.72
CA LEU A 46 10.38 2.31 0.28
C LEU A 46 10.43 3.69 0.94
N ASP A 47 9.32 4.41 0.81
CA ASP A 47 9.19 5.73 1.41
C ASP A 47 8.71 5.58 2.86
N LYS A 48 9.59 5.90 3.81
CA LYS A 48 9.26 5.77 5.23
C LYS A 48 8.11 6.68 5.65
N ALA A 49 8.00 7.85 5.04
CA ALA A 49 6.91 8.77 5.35
C ALA A 49 5.56 8.16 4.95
N SER A 50 5.51 7.52 3.78
CA SER A 50 4.29 6.83 3.32
C SER A 50 3.94 5.67 4.25
N LEU A 51 4.95 4.94 4.71
CA LEU A 51 4.74 3.82 5.62
C LEU A 51 4.17 4.30 6.96
N GLN A 52 4.68 5.42 7.47
CA GLN A 52 4.17 6.03 8.69
C GLN A 52 2.72 6.49 8.51
N GLN A 53 2.41 7.08 7.36
CA GLN A 53 1.04 7.49 7.05
C GLN A 53 0.11 6.29 6.99
N ALA A 54 0.57 5.20 6.38
CA ALA A 54 -0.21 3.98 6.29
C ALA A 54 -0.49 3.41 7.69
N GLU A 55 0.52 3.43 8.56
CA GLU A 55 0.34 2.97 9.93
C GLU A 55 -0.68 3.83 10.68
N ALA A 56 -0.63 5.15 10.47
CA ALA A 56 -1.58 6.06 11.11
C ALA A 56 -3.02 5.80 10.65
N GLN A 57 -3.20 5.39 9.38
CA GLN A 57 -4.52 5.15 8.82
C GLN A 57 -5.07 3.75 9.13
N PHE A 58 -4.21 2.73 9.08
CA PHE A 58 -4.66 1.33 9.14
C PHE A 58 -4.22 0.59 10.39
N GLY A 59 -3.20 1.08 11.09
CA GLY A 59 -2.56 0.34 12.17
C GLY A 59 -1.55 -0.66 11.61
N TRP A 60 -0.45 -0.86 12.35
CA TRP A 60 0.63 -1.73 11.89
C TRP A 60 0.17 -3.19 11.69
N GLU A 61 -0.77 -3.65 12.52
CA GLU A 61 -1.27 -5.03 12.43
C GLU A 61 -1.94 -5.29 11.09
N ASN A 62 -2.63 -4.28 10.56
CA ASN A 62 -3.31 -4.41 9.27
C ASN A 62 -2.36 -4.27 8.08
N LEU A 63 -1.15 -3.77 8.32
CA LEU A 63 -0.14 -3.65 7.26
C LEU A 63 0.62 -4.95 7.04
N VAL A 64 0.68 -5.81 8.04
CA VAL A 64 1.45 -7.04 7.97
C VAL A 64 0.65 -8.13 7.25
N ASN A 65 1.21 -8.65 6.17
CA ASN A 65 0.57 -9.75 5.43
C ASN A 65 1.02 -11.09 5.99
N LYS A 66 0.23 -11.62 6.91
CA LYS A 66 0.54 -12.89 7.58
C LYS A 66 0.36 -14.11 6.68
N ARG A 67 -0.17 -13.92 5.48
CA ARG A 67 -0.30 -14.98 4.49
C ARG A 67 0.89 -15.07 3.57
N SER A 68 1.82 -14.13 3.67
CA SER A 68 2.98 -14.09 2.78
C SER A 68 4.02 -15.13 3.16
N THR A 69 4.80 -15.53 2.16
CA THR A 69 5.97 -16.39 2.40
C THR A 69 6.97 -15.70 3.30
N THR A 70 7.11 -14.38 3.13
CA THR A 70 7.99 -13.57 3.97
C THR A 70 7.63 -13.72 5.44
N TRP A 71 6.34 -13.65 5.77
CA TRP A 71 5.89 -13.84 7.15
C TRP A 71 6.24 -15.22 7.67
N ARG A 72 5.99 -16.26 6.86
CA ARG A 72 6.28 -17.64 7.27
C ARG A 72 7.75 -17.86 7.58
N ASN A 73 8.62 -17.17 6.83
CA ASN A 73 10.06 -17.31 6.98
C ASN A 73 10.66 -16.32 7.98
N LEU A 74 9.84 -15.45 8.54
CA LEU A 74 10.32 -14.47 9.51
C LEU A 74 10.68 -15.15 10.83
N ASP A 75 11.73 -14.64 11.45
CA ASP A 75 12.19 -15.15 12.76
C ASP A 75 11.05 -15.09 13.78
N GLU A 76 10.83 -16.19 14.49
CA GLU A 76 9.77 -16.27 15.50
C GLU A 76 9.92 -15.21 16.59
N GLN A 77 11.16 -14.89 16.95
CA GLN A 77 11.42 -13.86 17.95
C GLN A 77 10.94 -12.49 17.48
N ILE A 78 11.15 -12.20 16.19
CA ILE A 78 10.68 -10.96 15.60
C ILE A 78 9.16 -10.92 15.61
N LYS A 79 8.49 -12.02 15.24
CA LYS A 79 7.03 -12.11 15.25
C LYS A 79 6.46 -11.83 16.63
N LYS A 80 7.10 -12.40 17.67
CA LYS A 80 6.62 -12.28 19.04
C LYS A 80 6.80 -10.88 19.61
N THR A 81 7.76 -10.14 19.12
CA THR A 81 8.11 -8.83 19.66
C THR A 81 7.60 -7.67 18.82
N LEU A 82 6.79 -7.96 17.79
CA LEU A 82 6.21 -6.90 16.97
C LEU A 82 5.32 -5.98 17.79
N SER A 83 5.50 -4.69 17.57
CA SER A 83 4.72 -3.65 18.22
C SER A 83 4.70 -2.45 17.28
N LYS A 84 3.99 -1.41 17.66
CA LYS A 84 3.95 -0.19 16.85
C LYS A 84 5.37 0.36 16.62
N SER A 85 6.22 0.29 17.63
CA SER A 85 7.57 0.86 17.54
C SER A 85 8.53 0.02 16.70
N THR A 86 8.32 -1.30 16.61
CA THR A 86 9.22 -2.18 15.88
C THR A 86 8.69 -2.58 14.51
N ALA A 87 7.37 -2.58 14.32
CA ALA A 87 6.75 -3.09 13.10
C ALA A 87 7.20 -2.31 11.86
N LEU A 88 7.25 -0.99 11.94
CA LEU A 88 7.62 -0.18 10.78
C LEU A 88 9.04 -0.49 10.31
N SER A 89 9.95 -0.71 11.25
CA SER A 89 11.32 -1.08 10.91
C SER A 89 11.37 -2.45 10.23
N VAL A 90 10.63 -3.42 10.76
CA VAL A 90 10.55 -4.76 10.17
C VAL A 90 9.95 -4.71 8.76
N LEU A 91 8.90 -3.92 8.58
CA LEU A 91 8.27 -3.75 7.27
C LEU A 91 9.20 -3.06 6.28
N ALA A 92 9.96 -2.07 6.74
CA ALA A 92 10.92 -1.38 5.89
C ALA A 92 12.02 -2.33 5.41
N ASP A 93 12.45 -3.25 6.27
CA ASP A 93 13.47 -4.22 5.92
C ASP A 93 12.91 -5.36 5.06
N ASN A 94 11.60 -5.56 5.08
CA ASN A 94 10.94 -6.65 4.38
C ASN A 94 9.70 -6.14 3.64
N PRO A 95 9.87 -5.40 2.53
CA PRO A 95 8.74 -4.80 1.82
C PRO A 95 7.69 -5.81 1.35
N THR A 96 8.09 -7.05 1.07
CA THR A 96 7.14 -8.09 0.66
C THR A 96 6.21 -8.52 1.79
N LEU A 97 6.51 -8.11 3.01
CA LEU A 97 5.67 -8.36 4.17
C LEU A 97 4.48 -7.39 4.24
N ILE A 98 4.57 -6.27 3.54
CA ILE A 98 3.53 -5.23 3.55
C ILE A 98 2.37 -5.66 2.68
N LYS A 99 1.15 -5.55 3.19
CA LYS A 99 -0.05 -5.76 2.37
C LYS A 99 -0.08 -4.75 1.24
N ARG A 100 -0.45 -5.19 0.06
CA ARG A 100 -0.41 -4.39 -1.17
C ARG A 100 -1.69 -4.56 -1.97
N PRO A 101 -2.06 -3.55 -2.75
CA PRO A 101 -1.51 -2.21 -2.79
C PRO A 101 -2.00 -1.34 -1.63
N ILE A 102 -1.33 -0.20 -1.42
CA ILE A 102 -1.79 0.81 -0.48
C ILE A 102 -1.99 2.09 -1.28
N ILE A 103 -3.15 2.72 -1.12
CA ILE A 103 -3.45 4.01 -1.72
C ILE A 103 -3.65 5.00 -0.59
N LEU A 104 -2.85 6.05 -0.60
CA LEU A 104 -2.94 7.13 0.36
C LEU A 104 -3.16 8.42 -0.41
N GLN A 105 -4.34 8.97 -0.28
CA GLN A 105 -4.72 10.21 -0.93
C GLN A 105 -5.54 11.00 0.06
N GLU A 106 -5.47 12.31 -0.02
CA GLU A 106 -6.27 13.15 0.87
C GLU A 106 -7.73 12.70 0.81
N GLY A 107 -8.26 12.31 1.96
CA GLY A 107 -9.62 11.83 2.06
C GLY A 107 -9.84 10.38 1.65
N LYS A 108 -8.79 9.67 1.22
CA LYS A 108 -8.90 8.28 0.79
C LYS A 108 -7.73 7.47 1.31
N ALA A 109 -8.03 6.34 1.92
CA ALA A 109 -7.00 5.40 2.38
C ALA A 109 -7.52 4.00 2.11
N LEU A 110 -6.83 3.26 1.24
CA LEU A 110 -7.24 1.92 0.82
C LEU A 110 -6.07 0.96 0.95
N ILE A 111 -6.36 -0.24 1.40
CA ILE A 111 -5.35 -1.30 1.49
C ILE A 111 -5.92 -2.57 0.85
N GLY A 112 -5.11 -3.22 0.01
CA GLY A 112 -5.57 -4.35 -0.76
C GLY A 112 -6.42 -3.91 -1.92
N PHE A 113 -7.20 -4.83 -2.48
CA PHE A 113 -8.11 -4.51 -3.57
C PHE A 113 -9.48 -5.09 -3.31
N SER A 114 -10.49 -4.23 -3.37
CA SER A 114 -11.90 -4.59 -3.31
C SER A 114 -12.64 -3.64 -4.23
N GLU A 115 -13.33 -4.18 -5.23
CA GLU A 115 -14.10 -3.34 -6.15
C GLU A 115 -15.10 -2.47 -5.41
N LYS A 116 -15.75 -3.05 -4.41
CA LYS A 116 -16.75 -2.34 -3.62
C LYS A 116 -16.14 -1.14 -2.90
N GLU A 117 -14.98 -1.34 -2.28
CA GLU A 117 -14.32 -0.25 -1.55
C GLU A 117 -13.78 0.80 -2.52
N TYR A 118 -13.25 0.37 -3.66
CA TYR A 118 -12.73 1.30 -4.65
C TYR A 118 -13.86 2.13 -5.26
N GLN A 119 -14.99 1.49 -5.57
CA GLN A 119 -16.15 2.22 -6.07
C GLN A 119 -16.64 3.26 -5.08
N ALA A 120 -16.69 2.90 -3.80
CA ALA A 120 -17.13 3.84 -2.77
C ALA A 120 -16.15 5.02 -2.63
N ALA A 121 -14.86 4.75 -2.76
CA ALA A 121 -13.83 5.78 -2.58
C ALA A 121 -13.74 6.75 -3.77
N PHE A 122 -13.96 6.24 -4.99
CA PHE A 122 -13.72 7.02 -6.21
C PHE A 122 -14.99 7.47 -6.96
N ASN A 123 -16.14 7.16 -6.42
CA ASN A 123 -17.40 7.63 -7.03
C ASN A 123 -17.85 8.96 -6.45
#